data_31fcca2ef5526373c39b73f540c861b3
#
_entry.id   31fcca2ef5526373c39b73f540c861b3
#
_cell.length_a   1.000
_cell.length_b   1.000
_cell.length_c   1.000
_cell.angle_alpha   90.00
_cell.angle_beta   90.00
_cell.angle_gamma   90.00
#
_symmetry.space_group_name_H-M   'P 1'
#
loop_
_entity.id
_entity.type
_entity.pdbx_description
1 polymer ?
#
loop_
_entity_poly.entity_id
_entity_poly.type
_entity_poly.pdbx_seq_one_letter_code
_entity_poly.pdbx_strand_id
1 'polypeptide(L)'
;VASAHLALTNSELDMASIDHERLGVDFGANQMFSTPDVLSDGVFQCDEGGKFDFDRWGEEGLAGMEPLWLLKYLPNMPACHIGIHADARGPNNSLTLAEASGISAMGEALAIISTGRADMMLAGSTGSRIQPTKCLHAALWDEMAQYDDAAPGTWSRPFDASRRGQIAGEGACTFVFEEEEHAKARGAAIFGSILSSASCCVIDVDGTPRTQDALVGAISKALERAGVSPSDIGHINAHGLGSKQADIDEANAIHQVFGASASTVPVTAFKSVIGNSGAACGTLELAASLIGLQHGVVPATLNYSTPDNDCRLNIIHGEPLKTDNKLFLTVNVTAFGQAAALVACGV
;
A
#
# COMPACT_ATOMS: atom_id res chain seq x y z
N VAL A 1 8.03 12.00 5.09
CA VAL A 1 8.80 12.59 6.22
C VAL A 1 7.91 12.76 7.45
N ALA A 2 6.75 13.45 7.35
CA ALA A 2 5.87 13.67 8.52
C ALA A 2 5.46 12.35 9.22
N SER A 3 5.02 11.33 8.48
CA SER A 3 4.66 10.02 9.06
C SER A 3 5.86 9.32 9.72
N ALA A 4 7.07 9.45 9.16
CA ALA A 4 8.28 8.90 9.76
C ALA A 4 8.66 9.64 11.05
N HIS A 5 8.52 10.97 11.07
CA HIS A 5 8.72 11.77 12.29
C HIS A 5 7.75 11.35 13.40
N LEU A 6 6.46 11.18 13.06
CA LEU A 6 5.46 10.70 14.00
C LEU A 6 5.76 9.28 14.50
N ALA A 7 6.21 8.38 13.62
CA ALA A 7 6.59 7.01 14.00
C ALA A 7 7.78 7.01 14.98
N LEU A 8 8.82 7.80 14.71
CA LEU A 8 9.96 7.94 15.62
C LEU A 8 9.56 8.53 16.97
N THR A 9 8.71 9.57 16.96
CA THR A 9 8.20 10.17 18.19
C THR A 9 7.37 9.17 19.00
N ASN A 10 6.49 8.43 18.32
CA ASN A 10 5.60 7.47 18.99
C ASN A 10 6.33 6.21 19.48
N SER A 11 7.47 5.88 18.89
CA SER A 11 8.30 4.75 19.32
C SER A 11 9.13 5.02 20.57
N GLU A 12 9.17 6.28 21.03
CA GLU A 12 9.99 6.74 22.16
C GLU A 12 11.48 6.33 22.02
N LEU A 13 11.94 6.22 20.78
CA LEU A 13 13.32 5.86 20.47
C LEU A 13 14.27 7.01 20.78
N ASP A 14 15.27 6.74 21.65
CA ASP A 14 16.33 7.71 21.90
C ASP A 14 17.34 7.71 20.74
N MET A 15 17.13 8.62 19.80
CA MET A 15 17.98 8.75 18.61
C MET A 15 19.46 9.01 18.92
N ALA A 16 19.80 9.48 20.10
CA ALA A 16 21.21 9.70 20.49
C ALA A 16 21.91 8.40 20.95
N SER A 17 21.14 7.37 21.28
CA SER A 17 21.67 6.11 21.81
C SER A 17 21.75 4.98 20.80
N ILE A 18 21.17 5.14 19.60
CA ILE A 18 21.17 4.10 18.56
C ILE A 18 22.42 4.13 17.70
N ASP A 19 22.71 3.00 17.06
CA ASP A 19 23.69 2.94 15.98
C ASP A 19 23.02 3.34 14.65
N HIS A 20 23.30 4.55 14.19
CA HIS A 20 22.75 5.09 12.95
C HIS A 20 23.15 4.30 11.70
N GLU A 21 24.29 3.57 11.72
CA GLU A 21 24.70 2.71 10.61
C GLU A 21 23.87 1.43 10.53
N ARG A 22 23.12 1.12 11.61
CA ARG A 22 22.19 0.00 11.70
C ARG A 22 20.74 0.40 11.69
N LEU A 23 20.42 1.70 11.50
CA LEU A 23 19.10 2.21 11.20
C LEU A 23 18.94 2.38 9.68
N GLY A 24 18.03 1.63 9.08
CA GLY A 24 17.75 1.70 7.64
C GLY A 24 16.39 2.32 7.31
N VAL A 25 16.14 2.47 6.01
CA VAL A 25 14.87 2.97 5.46
C VAL A 25 14.45 2.08 4.30
N ASP A 26 13.21 1.60 4.30
CA ASP A 26 12.60 0.96 3.13
C ASP A 26 11.22 1.56 2.91
N PHE A 27 11.03 2.22 1.76
CA PHE A 27 9.85 3.06 1.60
C PHE A 27 9.18 2.91 0.24
N GLY A 28 7.91 2.51 0.27
CA GLY A 28 7.06 2.46 -0.91
C GLY A 28 6.56 3.85 -1.31
N ALA A 29 6.63 4.18 -2.60
CA ALA A 29 6.12 5.44 -3.11
C ALA A 29 5.39 5.28 -4.45
N ASN A 30 4.39 6.11 -4.69
CA ASN A 30 3.79 6.22 -6.01
C ASN A 30 4.79 6.81 -6.99
N GLN A 31 4.72 6.37 -8.25
CA GLN A 31 5.33 7.13 -9.32
C GLN A 31 4.76 8.57 -9.30
N MET A 32 5.64 9.54 -9.34
CA MET A 32 5.25 10.94 -9.32
C MET A 32 5.09 11.48 -10.74
N PHE A 33 4.15 12.38 -10.93
CA PHE A 33 3.93 13.09 -12.19
C PHE A 33 4.11 14.58 -11.94
N SER A 34 4.84 15.24 -12.82
CA SER A 34 4.90 16.71 -12.82
C SER A 34 3.53 17.27 -13.20
N THR A 35 3.20 18.40 -12.62
CA THR A 35 2.06 19.19 -13.08
C THR A 35 2.40 19.87 -14.42
N PRO A 36 1.44 20.15 -15.29
CA PRO A 36 1.69 20.78 -16.59
C PRO A 36 2.44 22.12 -16.50
N ASP A 37 2.19 22.90 -15.44
CA ASP A 37 2.84 24.20 -15.18
C ASP A 37 4.35 24.09 -15.03
N VAL A 38 4.86 22.98 -14.49
CA VAL A 38 6.30 22.74 -14.34
C VAL A 38 7.04 22.66 -15.68
N LEU A 39 6.33 22.21 -16.72
CA LEU A 39 6.87 22.06 -18.07
C LEU A 39 6.57 23.27 -18.96
N SER A 40 5.69 24.19 -18.53
CA SER A 40 5.13 25.23 -19.36
C SER A 40 6.19 26.14 -19.98
N ASP A 41 7.15 26.60 -19.20
CA ASP A 41 8.19 27.52 -19.68
C ASP A 41 9.04 26.88 -20.77
N GLY A 42 9.44 25.61 -20.58
CA GLY A 42 10.14 24.84 -21.61
C GLY A 42 9.30 24.57 -22.85
N VAL A 43 8.01 24.28 -22.67
CA VAL A 43 7.10 24.04 -23.79
C VAL A 43 6.90 25.31 -24.62
N PHE A 44 6.71 26.48 -23.97
CA PHE A 44 6.56 27.75 -24.66
C PHE A 44 7.79 28.16 -25.47
N GLN A 45 9.01 27.79 -25.02
CA GLN A 45 10.23 28.04 -25.78
C GLN A 45 10.34 27.17 -27.05
N CYS A 46 9.66 26.02 -27.05
CA CYS A 46 9.61 25.12 -28.21
C CYS A 46 8.33 25.30 -29.05
N ASP A 47 7.48 26.28 -28.74
CA ASP A 47 6.28 26.56 -29.52
C ASP A 47 6.57 27.58 -30.62
N GLU A 48 6.21 27.25 -31.85
CA GLU A 48 6.28 28.13 -33.01
C GLU A 48 4.90 28.20 -33.69
N GLY A 49 4.17 29.29 -33.40
CA GLY A 49 2.87 29.55 -33.97
C GLY A 49 1.77 28.54 -33.54
N GLY A 50 1.82 28.03 -32.30
CA GLY A 50 0.89 27.04 -31.76
C GLY A 50 1.22 25.61 -32.11
N LYS A 51 2.44 25.37 -32.61
CA LYS A 51 2.92 24.02 -32.93
C LYS A 51 4.21 23.75 -32.13
N PHE A 52 4.15 22.74 -31.27
CA PHE A 52 5.28 22.29 -30.49
C PHE A 52 6.34 21.61 -31.39
N ASP A 53 7.61 22.06 -31.30
CA ASP A 53 8.74 21.47 -31.97
C ASP A 53 9.61 20.68 -30.97
N PHE A 54 9.55 19.34 -31.07
CA PHE A 54 10.29 18.46 -30.18
C PHE A 54 11.80 18.51 -30.38
N ASP A 55 12.27 18.83 -31.57
CA ASP A 55 13.72 18.88 -31.89
C ASP A 55 14.44 19.99 -31.11
N ARG A 56 13.71 21.05 -30.75
CA ARG A 56 14.22 22.18 -29.93
C ARG A 56 14.23 21.88 -28.43
N TRP A 57 13.53 20.81 -27.97
CA TRP A 57 13.36 20.53 -26.55
C TRP A 57 14.68 20.36 -25.80
N GLY A 58 15.65 19.67 -26.38
CA GLY A 58 16.94 19.37 -25.74
C GLY A 58 17.79 20.60 -25.43
N GLU A 59 17.75 21.63 -26.29
CA GLU A 59 18.56 22.83 -26.17
C GLU A 59 17.81 24.00 -25.56
N GLU A 60 16.61 24.28 -26.05
CA GLU A 60 15.83 25.44 -25.66
C GLU A 60 14.80 25.13 -24.57
N GLY A 61 14.05 24.04 -24.70
CA GLY A 61 13.02 23.66 -23.74
C GLY A 61 13.56 23.37 -22.36
N LEU A 62 14.59 22.52 -22.27
CA LEU A 62 15.22 22.19 -20.99
C LEU A 62 15.91 23.39 -20.33
N ALA A 63 16.45 24.31 -21.11
CA ALA A 63 17.05 25.52 -20.60
C ALA A 63 16.04 26.48 -19.95
N GLY A 64 14.78 26.42 -20.37
CA GLY A 64 13.68 27.21 -19.80
C GLY A 64 13.07 26.64 -18.52
N MET A 65 13.45 25.42 -18.13
CA MET A 65 12.88 24.78 -16.94
C MET A 65 13.61 25.16 -15.65
N GLU A 66 12.89 25.09 -14.51
CA GLU A 66 13.51 25.26 -13.20
C GLU A 66 14.65 24.26 -13.00
N PRO A 67 15.88 24.70 -12.67
CA PRO A 67 16.94 23.77 -12.34
C PRO A 67 16.54 22.79 -11.24
N LEU A 68 16.92 21.52 -11.37
CA LEU A 68 16.61 20.46 -10.42
C LEU A 68 15.09 20.15 -10.24
N TRP A 69 14.25 20.61 -11.18
CA TRP A 69 12.79 20.30 -11.15
C TRP A 69 12.50 18.82 -10.97
N LEU A 70 13.32 17.95 -11.58
CA LEU A 70 13.15 16.50 -11.53
C LEU A 70 13.23 15.95 -10.11
N LEU A 71 14.04 16.54 -9.22
CA LEU A 71 14.17 16.07 -7.84
C LEU A 71 12.85 16.10 -7.07
N LYS A 72 11.92 16.99 -7.43
CA LYS A 72 10.59 17.05 -6.81
C LYS A 72 9.70 15.85 -7.20
N TYR A 73 10.04 15.14 -8.28
CA TYR A 73 9.20 14.10 -8.90
C TYR A 73 9.83 12.71 -8.93
N LEU A 74 11.00 12.54 -8.29
CA LEU A 74 11.61 11.23 -8.15
C LEU A 74 10.93 10.42 -7.04
N PRO A 75 10.50 9.18 -7.31
CA PRO A 75 9.77 8.38 -6.33
C PRO A 75 10.61 7.91 -5.14
N ASN A 76 11.95 7.97 -5.24
CA ASN A 76 12.86 7.66 -4.13
C ASN A 76 13.08 8.83 -3.16
N MET A 77 12.62 10.03 -3.47
CA MET A 77 12.82 11.20 -2.59
C MET A 77 12.20 11.05 -1.20
N PRO A 78 11.03 10.40 -1.00
CA PRO A 78 10.54 10.13 0.34
C PRO A 78 11.54 9.33 1.19
N ALA A 79 12.11 8.24 0.67
CA ALA A 79 13.11 7.44 1.38
C ALA A 79 14.40 8.26 1.67
N CYS A 80 14.88 9.03 0.69
CA CYS A 80 16.05 9.89 0.85
C CYS A 80 15.85 10.93 1.96
N HIS A 81 14.72 11.65 1.94
CA HIS A 81 14.44 12.67 2.95
C HIS A 81 14.14 12.09 4.35
N ILE A 82 13.57 10.89 4.44
CA ILE A 82 13.44 10.18 5.72
C ILE A 82 14.83 9.82 6.25
N GLY A 83 15.70 9.27 5.40
CA GLY A 83 17.07 8.94 5.78
C GLY A 83 17.86 10.15 6.29
N ILE A 84 17.75 11.29 5.61
CA ILE A 84 18.39 12.56 6.05
C ILE A 84 17.78 13.02 7.38
N HIS A 85 16.44 12.99 7.52
CA HIS A 85 15.76 13.46 8.73
C HIS A 85 16.09 12.62 9.96
N ALA A 86 16.20 11.30 9.80
CA ALA A 86 16.51 10.36 10.88
C ALA A 86 18.00 10.09 11.04
N ASP A 87 18.87 10.69 10.22
CA ASP A 87 20.29 10.33 10.11
C ASP A 87 20.50 8.83 9.95
N ALA A 88 19.61 8.17 9.18
CA ALA A 88 19.67 6.74 8.93
C ALA A 88 20.75 6.43 7.89
N ARG A 89 21.77 5.69 8.29
CA ARG A 89 22.97 5.38 7.50
C ARG A 89 23.08 3.92 7.11
N GLY A 90 22.13 3.10 7.57
CA GLY A 90 21.98 1.69 7.23
C GLY A 90 21.40 1.47 5.81
N PRO A 91 20.90 0.26 5.52
CA PRO A 91 20.30 -0.05 4.23
C PRO A 91 19.19 0.94 3.87
N ASN A 92 19.17 1.44 2.62
CA ASN A 92 18.16 2.37 2.15
C ASN A 92 17.66 1.94 0.78
N ASN A 93 16.35 1.76 0.67
CA ASN A 93 15.70 1.39 -0.58
C ASN A 93 14.37 2.14 -0.77
N SER A 94 13.92 2.18 -2.02
CA SER A 94 12.62 2.75 -2.39
C SER A 94 11.96 1.88 -3.45
N LEU A 95 10.71 1.51 -3.21
CA LEU A 95 9.92 0.65 -4.08
C LEU A 95 8.78 1.42 -4.74
N THR A 96 8.66 1.27 -6.07
CA THR A 96 7.61 1.91 -6.87
C THR A 96 6.86 0.84 -7.66
N LEU A 97 5.94 0.16 -6.96
CA LEU A 97 5.14 -0.97 -7.44
C LEU A 97 3.64 -0.70 -7.26
N ALA A 98 3.21 0.54 -7.48
CA ALA A 98 1.82 0.98 -7.25
C ALA A 98 1.29 0.49 -5.89
N GLU A 99 0.11 -0.14 -5.84
CA GLU A 99 -0.53 -0.59 -4.59
C GLU A 99 0.29 -1.66 -3.83
N ALA A 100 1.13 -2.43 -4.53
CA ALA A 100 1.97 -3.45 -3.90
C ALA A 100 3.22 -2.88 -3.19
N SER A 101 3.55 -1.59 -3.39
CA SER A 101 4.78 -0.97 -2.88
C SER A 101 4.92 -1.07 -1.37
N GLY A 102 3.86 -0.75 -0.62
CA GLY A 102 3.91 -0.69 0.85
C GLY A 102 4.18 -2.04 1.48
N ILE A 103 3.44 -3.08 1.09
CA ILE A 103 3.65 -4.45 1.58
C ILE A 103 5.04 -4.96 1.18
N SER A 104 5.49 -4.66 -0.04
CA SER A 104 6.81 -5.09 -0.51
C SER A 104 7.93 -4.42 0.28
N ALA A 105 7.83 -3.13 0.58
CA ALA A 105 8.81 -2.41 1.42
C ALA A 105 8.88 -2.99 2.84
N MET A 106 7.73 -3.33 3.44
CA MET A 106 7.70 -3.99 4.75
C MET A 106 8.31 -5.39 4.70
N GLY A 107 8.10 -6.13 3.61
CA GLY A 107 8.69 -7.45 3.40
C GLY A 107 10.22 -7.39 3.23
N GLU A 108 10.74 -6.37 2.56
CA GLU A 108 12.18 -6.16 2.45
C GLU A 108 12.80 -5.72 3.78
N ALA A 109 12.16 -4.81 4.51
CA ALA A 109 12.58 -4.44 5.85
C ALA A 109 12.65 -5.64 6.80
N LEU A 110 11.64 -6.53 6.76
CA LEU A 110 11.66 -7.80 7.50
C LEU A 110 12.88 -8.65 7.12
N ALA A 111 13.18 -8.79 5.84
CA ALA A 111 14.32 -9.57 5.37
C ALA A 111 15.67 -8.95 5.80
N ILE A 112 15.78 -7.63 5.80
CA ILE A 112 16.98 -6.91 6.24
C ILE A 112 17.25 -7.16 7.73
N ILE A 113 16.23 -7.02 8.60
CA ILE A 113 16.35 -7.27 10.03
C ILE A 113 16.63 -8.75 10.30
N SER A 114 15.87 -9.68 9.69
CA SER A 114 16.02 -11.12 9.88
C SER A 114 17.40 -11.66 9.48
N THR A 115 18.08 -10.96 8.56
CA THR A 115 19.45 -11.32 8.14
C THR A 115 20.53 -10.56 8.91
N GLY A 116 20.17 -9.78 9.93
CA GLY A 116 21.10 -9.03 10.78
C GLY A 116 21.82 -7.88 10.09
N ARG A 117 21.29 -7.37 8.96
CA ARG A 117 21.88 -6.25 8.21
C ARG A 117 21.54 -4.88 8.79
N ALA A 118 20.46 -4.79 9.55
CA ALA A 118 20.08 -3.65 10.37
C ALA A 118 19.42 -4.13 11.65
N ASP A 119 19.43 -3.31 12.69
CA ASP A 119 18.70 -3.55 13.95
C ASP A 119 17.31 -2.92 13.90
N MET A 120 17.19 -1.83 13.14
CA MET A 120 15.94 -1.10 12.97
C MET A 120 15.76 -0.63 11.52
N MET A 121 14.50 -0.60 11.07
CA MET A 121 14.11 -0.08 9.77
C MET A 121 12.91 0.86 9.90
N LEU A 122 13.01 2.03 9.31
CA LEU A 122 11.85 2.87 9.04
C LEU A 122 11.18 2.34 7.77
N ALA A 123 10.20 1.47 7.96
CA ALA A 123 9.46 0.82 6.88
C ALA A 123 8.09 1.45 6.70
N GLY A 124 7.76 1.81 5.46
CA GLY A 124 6.49 2.49 5.24
C GLY A 124 6.19 2.79 3.78
N SER A 125 5.19 3.61 3.58
CA SER A 125 4.87 4.07 2.24
C SER A 125 4.08 5.38 2.23
N THR A 126 4.09 6.03 1.06
CA THR A 126 3.32 7.24 0.79
C THR A 126 2.72 7.19 -0.61
N GLY A 127 1.52 7.71 -0.74
CA GLY A 127 0.87 7.81 -2.03
C GLY A 127 -0.21 8.87 -2.03
N SER A 128 -0.36 9.52 -3.18
CA SER A 128 -1.48 10.40 -3.48
C SER A 128 -1.96 10.13 -4.89
N ARG A 129 -3.27 9.98 -5.07
CA ARG A 129 -3.91 9.81 -6.37
C ARG A 129 -4.87 10.97 -6.69
N ILE A 130 -4.94 11.99 -5.82
CA ILE A 130 -5.80 13.16 -5.97
C ILE A 130 -5.13 14.34 -6.70
N GLN A 131 -3.85 14.22 -7.07
CA GLN A 131 -3.17 15.21 -7.86
C GLN A 131 -3.81 15.29 -9.28
N PRO A 132 -4.02 16.48 -9.87
CA PRO A 132 -4.81 16.65 -11.10
C PRO A 132 -4.40 15.75 -12.27
N THR A 133 -3.09 15.62 -12.55
CA THR A 133 -2.59 14.76 -13.63
C THR A 133 -2.89 13.28 -13.34
N LYS A 134 -2.78 12.85 -12.07
CA LYS A 134 -3.14 11.48 -11.66
C LYS A 134 -4.64 11.23 -11.72
N CYS A 135 -5.46 12.21 -11.35
CA CYS A 135 -6.91 12.11 -11.50
C CYS A 135 -7.30 11.94 -12.98
N LEU A 136 -6.63 12.69 -13.88
CA LEU A 136 -6.86 12.54 -15.32
C LEU A 136 -6.46 11.13 -15.80
N HIS A 137 -5.28 10.63 -15.38
CA HIS A 137 -4.85 9.27 -15.70
C HIS A 137 -5.85 8.23 -15.18
N ALA A 138 -6.26 8.36 -13.91
CA ALA A 138 -7.24 7.46 -13.32
C ALA A 138 -8.57 7.47 -14.09
N ALA A 139 -9.06 8.65 -14.49
CA ALA A 139 -10.28 8.77 -15.29
C ALA A 139 -10.19 8.13 -16.68
N LEU A 140 -8.96 7.99 -17.25
CA LEU A 140 -8.74 7.40 -18.56
C LEU A 140 -8.50 5.88 -18.52
N TRP A 141 -7.91 5.37 -17.42
CA TRP A 141 -7.41 4.00 -17.37
C TRP A 141 -8.06 3.14 -16.27
N ASP A 142 -8.60 3.76 -15.23
CA ASP A 142 -9.18 3.07 -14.09
C ASP A 142 -10.72 3.09 -14.12
N GLU A 143 -11.34 2.07 -13.54
CA GLU A 143 -12.77 2.06 -13.25
C GLU A 143 -13.02 2.96 -12.02
N MET A 144 -13.25 4.26 -12.26
CA MET A 144 -13.55 5.23 -11.22
C MET A 144 -15.03 5.25 -10.88
N ALA A 145 -15.37 5.33 -9.60
CA ALA A 145 -16.75 5.38 -9.14
C ALA A 145 -17.46 6.64 -9.62
N GLN A 146 -18.65 6.47 -10.19
CA GLN A 146 -19.52 7.56 -10.66
C GLN A 146 -20.93 7.33 -10.12
N TYR A 147 -21.42 8.30 -9.35
CA TYR A 147 -22.77 8.29 -8.79
C TYR A 147 -23.38 9.68 -8.92
N ASP A 148 -24.56 9.75 -9.51
CA ASP A 148 -25.19 11.03 -9.84
C ASP A 148 -25.78 11.75 -8.63
N ASP A 149 -26.32 11.01 -7.64
CA ASP A 149 -27.12 11.57 -6.55
C ASP A 149 -26.72 11.14 -5.14
N ALA A 150 -25.64 10.37 -4.96
CA ALA A 150 -25.23 9.86 -3.66
C ALA A 150 -24.21 10.77 -2.98
N ALA A 151 -24.26 10.87 -1.66
CA ALA A 151 -23.22 11.55 -0.89
C ALA A 151 -21.85 10.93 -1.15
N PRO A 152 -20.79 11.71 -1.46
CA PRO A 152 -19.46 11.17 -1.83
C PRO A 152 -18.88 10.14 -0.86
N GLY A 153 -19.15 10.28 0.44
CA GLY A 153 -18.71 9.32 1.46
C GLY A 153 -19.30 7.92 1.31
N THR A 154 -20.29 7.72 0.44
CA THR A 154 -20.91 6.40 0.18
C THR A 154 -20.40 5.75 -1.10
N TRP A 155 -19.43 6.32 -1.80
CA TRP A 155 -19.02 5.86 -3.12
C TRP A 155 -18.02 4.70 -3.09
N SER A 156 -17.13 4.64 -2.10
CA SER A 156 -16.24 3.50 -1.94
C SER A 156 -17.00 2.31 -1.35
N ARG A 157 -17.22 1.26 -2.14
CA ARG A 157 -18.07 0.09 -1.80
C ARG A 157 -17.41 -1.23 -2.17
N PRO A 158 -16.26 -1.57 -1.58
CA PRO A 158 -15.61 -2.85 -1.86
C PRO A 158 -16.55 -4.02 -1.68
N PHE A 159 -16.56 -4.96 -2.64
CA PHE A 159 -17.34 -6.20 -2.66
C PHE A 159 -18.87 -6.04 -2.67
N ASP A 160 -19.43 -4.84 -2.56
CA ASP A 160 -20.86 -4.61 -2.64
C ASP A 160 -21.39 -4.80 -4.07
N ALA A 161 -22.57 -5.40 -4.23
CA ALA A 161 -23.19 -5.64 -5.54
C ALA A 161 -23.41 -4.33 -6.34
N SER A 162 -23.58 -3.20 -5.65
CA SER A 162 -23.79 -1.89 -6.25
C SER A 162 -22.50 -1.07 -6.48
N ARG A 163 -21.32 -1.66 -6.26
CA ARG A 163 -20.04 -0.99 -6.52
C ARG A 163 -19.89 -0.59 -7.97
N ARG A 164 -19.22 0.54 -8.21
CA ARG A 164 -19.09 1.14 -9.56
C ARG A 164 -17.68 1.67 -9.83
N GLY A 165 -16.67 1.12 -9.17
CA GLY A 165 -15.29 1.54 -9.33
C GLY A 165 -14.64 2.06 -8.05
N GLN A 166 -13.38 2.42 -8.16
CA GLN A 166 -12.56 2.90 -7.06
C GLN A 166 -12.71 4.39 -6.81
N ILE A 167 -12.32 4.82 -5.63
CA ILE A 167 -12.18 6.23 -5.24
C ILE A 167 -10.71 6.53 -5.02
N ALA A 168 -10.23 7.63 -5.61
CA ALA A 168 -8.87 8.11 -5.36
C ALA A 168 -8.71 8.60 -3.92
N GLY A 169 -7.59 8.25 -3.30
CA GLY A 169 -7.22 8.66 -1.95
C GLY A 169 -5.77 9.13 -1.87
N GLU A 170 -5.37 9.56 -0.71
CA GLU A 170 -3.98 9.84 -0.37
C GLU A 170 -3.68 9.50 1.07
N GLY A 171 -2.40 9.24 1.36
CA GLY A 171 -1.96 8.95 2.71
C GLY A 171 -0.49 8.58 2.80
N ALA A 172 -0.04 8.41 4.02
CA ALA A 172 1.28 7.88 4.34
C ALA A 172 1.24 7.18 5.70
N CYS A 173 1.96 6.08 5.81
CA CYS A 173 2.14 5.40 7.07
C CYS A 173 3.58 4.91 7.18
N THR A 174 4.15 4.99 8.38
CA THR A 174 5.52 4.53 8.66
C THR A 174 5.51 3.76 9.97
N PHE A 175 6.22 2.65 9.97
CA PHE A 175 6.49 1.83 11.14
C PHE A 175 7.97 1.88 11.49
N VAL A 176 8.29 1.79 12.77
CA VAL A 176 9.61 1.41 13.25
C VAL A 176 9.61 -0.11 13.36
N PHE A 177 10.28 -0.78 12.44
CA PHE A 177 10.53 -2.21 12.50
C PHE A 177 11.80 -2.43 13.32
N GLU A 178 11.76 -3.44 14.17
CA GLU A 178 12.80 -3.71 15.13
C GLU A 178 12.82 -5.21 15.45
N GLU A 179 13.98 -5.75 15.77
CA GLU A 179 14.08 -7.11 16.28
C GLU A 179 13.35 -7.20 17.62
N GLU A 180 12.57 -8.26 17.83
CA GLU A 180 11.63 -8.35 18.96
C GLU A 180 12.31 -8.27 20.32
N GLU A 181 13.44 -8.94 20.50
CA GLU A 181 14.17 -8.91 21.77
C GLU A 181 14.82 -7.56 22.04
N HIS A 182 15.26 -6.85 20.98
CA HIS A 182 15.74 -5.48 21.06
C HIS A 182 14.63 -4.53 21.51
N ALA A 183 13.44 -4.63 20.89
CA ALA A 183 12.26 -3.83 21.24
C ALA A 183 11.85 -4.07 22.72
N LYS A 184 11.80 -5.32 23.15
CA LYS A 184 11.50 -5.69 24.54
C LYS A 184 12.53 -5.16 25.52
N ALA A 185 13.82 -5.26 25.18
CA ALA A 185 14.92 -4.81 26.07
C ALA A 185 14.87 -3.32 26.37
N ARG A 186 14.42 -2.49 25.42
CA ARG A 186 14.23 -1.04 25.65
C ARG A 186 12.82 -0.67 26.17
N GLY A 187 11.94 -1.65 26.36
CA GLY A 187 10.56 -1.41 26.84
C GLY A 187 9.63 -0.77 25.81
N ALA A 188 9.85 -1.03 24.52
CA ALA A 188 9.04 -0.49 23.44
C ALA A 188 7.57 -0.92 23.54
N ALA A 189 6.65 -0.02 23.17
CA ALA A 189 5.25 -0.39 22.93
C ALA A 189 5.14 -1.13 21.60
N ILE A 190 5.00 -2.46 21.65
CA ILE A 190 4.90 -3.31 20.47
C ILE A 190 3.43 -3.34 20.01
N PHE A 191 3.18 -3.03 18.73
CA PHE A 191 1.84 -3.10 18.11
C PHE A 191 1.53 -4.48 17.54
N GLY A 192 2.56 -5.22 17.18
CA GLY A 192 2.43 -6.55 16.60
C GLY A 192 3.73 -7.02 15.98
N SER A 193 3.71 -8.20 15.41
CA SER A 193 4.85 -8.84 14.74
C SER A 193 4.52 -9.15 13.29
N ILE A 194 5.47 -8.91 12.38
CA ILE A 194 5.39 -9.33 10.99
C ILE A 194 6.02 -10.72 10.88
N LEU A 195 5.22 -11.70 10.48
CA LEU A 195 5.65 -13.10 10.42
C LEU A 195 6.24 -13.45 9.05
N SER A 196 5.65 -12.92 7.99
CA SER A 196 6.12 -13.18 6.63
C SER A 196 5.61 -12.14 5.64
N SER A 197 6.27 -12.09 4.49
CA SER A 197 5.79 -11.41 3.30
C SER A 197 6.13 -12.22 2.05
N ALA A 198 5.31 -12.08 1.01
CA ALA A 198 5.57 -12.63 -0.31
C ALA A 198 4.98 -11.74 -1.39
N SER A 199 5.59 -11.77 -2.56
CA SER A 199 5.05 -11.15 -3.76
C SER A 199 5.05 -12.12 -4.93
N CYS A 200 4.13 -11.91 -5.86
CA CYS A 200 4.00 -12.69 -7.08
C CYS A 200 3.55 -11.78 -8.21
N CYS A 201 4.11 -11.98 -9.38
CA CYS A 201 3.69 -11.29 -10.60
C CYS A 201 3.34 -12.34 -11.66
N VAL A 202 2.14 -12.26 -12.21
CA VAL A 202 1.69 -13.18 -13.26
C VAL A 202 1.09 -12.38 -14.42
N ILE A 203 1.68 -12.56 -15.59
CA ILE A 203 1.28 -11.89 -16.82
C ILE A 203 1.31 -12.93 -17.95
N ASP A 204 0.30 -12.97 -18.80
CA ASP A 204 0.26 -13.83 -19.96
C ASP A 204 1.26 -13.38 -21.05
N VAL A 205 1.51 -14.22 -22.02
CA VAL A 205 2.48 -13.97 -23.10
C VAL A 205 2.12 -12.72 -23.93
N ASP A 206 0.84 -12.39 -24.02
CA ASP A 206 0.33 -11.20 -24.71
C ASP A 206 0.36 -9.92 -23.85
N GLY A 207 0.86 -10.01 -22.60
CA GLY A 207 0.93 -8.90 -21.68
C GLY A 207 -0.32 -8.73 -20.80
N THR A 208 -1.31 -9.62 -20.89
CA THR A 208 -2.53 -9.55 -20.06
C THR A 208 -2.22 -9.91 -18.61
N PRO A 209 -2.56 -9.05 -17.62
CA PRO A 209 -2.36 -9.35 -16.21
C PRO A 209 -3.27 -10.49 -15.73
N ARG A 210 -2.70 -11.41 -14.95
CA ARG A 210 -3.40 -12.52 -14.30
C ARG A 210 -3.53 -12.24 -12.80
N THR A 211 -4.39 -11.28 -12.45
CA THR A 211 -4.53 -10.73 -11.09
C THR A 211 -4.88 -11.80 -10.06
N GLN A 212 -5.84 -12.67 -10.37
CA GLN A 212 -6.22 -13.79 -9.51
C GLN A 212 -5.03 -14.71 -9.22
N ASP A 213 -4.27 -15.12 -10.25
CA ASP A 213 -3.15 -16.05 -10.09
C ASP A 213 -2.00 -15.41 -9.30
N ALA A 214 -1.76 -14.11 -9.50
CA ALA A 214 -0.78 -13.36 -8.73
C ALA A 214 -1.15 -13.31 -7.24
N LEU A 215 -2.42 -13.05 -6.91
CA LEU A 215 -2.93 -13.09 -5.54
C LEU A 215 -2.80 -14.48 -4.93
N VAL A 216 -3.20 -15.54 -5.64
CA VAL A 216 -3.05 -16.92 -5.19
C VAL A 216 -1.59 -17.22 -4.87
N GLY A 217 -0.66 -16.85 -5.75
CA GLY A 217 0.77 -17.06 -5.55
C GLY A 217 1.32 -16.30 -4.34
N ALA A 218 0.97 -15.02 -4.19
CA ALA A 218 1.44 -14.18 -3.09
C ALA A 218 0.87 -14.68 -1.74
N ILE A 219 -0.44 -14.94 -1.66
CA ILE A 219 -1.10 -15.40 -0.42
C ILE A 219 -0.56 -16.76 0.00
N SER A 220 -0.53 -17.73 -0.91
CA SER A 220 -0.06 -19.10 -0.60
C SER A 220 1.37 -19.08 -0.09
N LYS A 221 2.25 -18.29 -0.72
CA LYS A 221 3.65 -18.19 -0.32
C LYS A 221 3.85 -17.44 1.00
N ALA A 222 3.02 -16.42 1.28
CA ALA A 222 3.06 -15.73 2.56
C ALA A 222 2.64 -16.67 3.70
N LEU A 223 1.55 -17.42 3.54
CA LEU A 223 1.10 -18.40 4.54
C LEU A 223 2.14 -19.52 4.76
N GLU A 224 2.72 -20.07 3.67
CA GLU A 224 3.78 -21.07 3.74
C GLU A 224 5.01 -20.58 4.54
N ARG A 225 5.46 -19.35 4.25
CA ARG A 225 6.61 -18.75 4.94
C ARG A 225 6.35 -18.44 6.40
N ALA A 226 5.10 -18.07 6.74
CA ALA A 226 4.68 -17.87 8.11
C ALA A 226 4.52 -19.19 8.88
N GLY A 227 4.44 -20.32 8.20
CA GLY A 227 4.16 -21.63 8.80
C GLY A 227 2.74 -21.76 9.34
N VAL A 228 1.77 -21.03 8.76
CA VAL A 228 0.37 -21.02 9.22
C VAL A 228 -0.57 -21.56 8.16
N SER A 229 -1.66 -22.16 8.60
CA SER A 229 -2.74 -22.62 7.72
C SER A 229 -3.76 -21.51 7.45
N PRO A 230 -4.49 -21.54 6.33
CA PRO A 230 -5.59 -20.60 6.08
C PRO A 230 -6.61 -20.54 7.22
N SER A 231 -6.86 -21.68 7.92
CA SER A 231 -7.79 -21.75 9.04
C SER A 231 -7.31 -21.05 10.32
N ASP A 232 -6.03 -20.73 10.42
CA ASP A 232 -5.45 -20.03 11.58
C ASP A 232 -5.65 -18.52 11.49
N ILE A 233 -5.93 -18.01 10.27
CA ILE A 233 -6.11 -16.58 10.01
C ILE A 233 -7.41 -16.07 10.64
N GLY A 234 -7.30 -15.10 11.53
CA GLY A 234 -8.42 -14.47 12.23
C GLY A 234 -9.19 -13.48 11.35
N HIS A 235 -8.51 -12.77 10.45
CA HIS A 235 -9.16 -11.95 9.42
C HIS A 235 -8.23 -11.68 8.23
N ILE A 236 -8.84 -11.29 7.13
CA ILE A 236 -8.15 -10.79 5.94
C ILE A 236 -8.44 -9.30 5.81
N ASN A 237 -7.40 -8.47 5.74
CA ASN A 237 -7.52 -7.10 5.25
C ASN A 237 -7.28 -7.16 3.74
N ALA A 238 -8.38 -7.14 3.00
CA ALA A 238 -8.39 -7.35 1.57
C ALA A 238 -7.98 -6.08 0.80
N HIS A 239 -7.52 -6.26 -0.43
CA HIS A 239 -7.29 -5.15 -1.34
C HIS A 239 -8.59 -4.35 -1.56
N GLY A 240 -9.70 -5.01 -1.91
CA GLY A 240 -11.03 -4.42 -1.92
C GLY A 240 -11.10 -3.09 -2.65
N LEU A 241 -10.93 -3.11 -3.97
CA LEU A 241 -10.79 -1.90 -4.78
C LEU A 241 -12.14 -1.18 -5.04
N GLY A 242 -13.25 -1.93 -5.00
CA GLY A 242 -14.57 -1.44 -5.40
C GLY A 242 -14.80 -1.50 -6.92
N SER A 243 -13.86 -2.04 -7.69
CA SER A 243 -14.01 -2.37 -9.11
C SER A 243 -14.61 -3.76 -9.27
N LYS A 244 -15.51 -3.95 -10.24
CA LYS A 244 -16.23 -5.22 -10.35
C LYS A 244 -15.31 -6.40 -10.57
N GLN A 245 -14.44 -6.32 -11.59
CA GLN A 245 -13.60 -7.45 -11.95
C GLN A 245 -12.48 -7.67 -10.91
N ALA A 246 -11.86 -6.60 -10.41
CA ALA A 246 -10.79 -6.73 -9.42
C ALA A 246 -11.26 -7.39 -8.13
N ASP A 247 -12.44 -7.02 -7.62
CA ASP A 247 -13.00 -7.61 -6.41
C ASP A 247 -13.43 -9.08 -6.63
N ILE A 248 -13.90 -9.44 -7.85
CA ILE A 248 -14.19 -10.84 -8.21
C ILE A 248 -12.91 -11.67 -8.26
N ASP A 249 -11.86 -11.18 -8.90
CA ASP A 249 -10.57 -11.87 -8.99
C ASP A 249 -9.97 -12.10 -7.60
N GLU A 250 -10.07 -11.10 -6.71
CA GLU A 250 -9.62 -11.23 -5.33
C GLU A 250 -10.45 -12.23 -4.54
N ALA A 251 -11.78 -12.18 -4.64
CA ALA A 251 -12.66 -13.15 -3.99
C ALA A 251 -12.35 -14.57 -4.44
N ASN A 252 -12.17 -14.79 -5.74
CA ASN A 252 -11.81 -16.09 -6.30
C ASN A 252 -10.43 -16.57 -5.80
N ALA A 253 -9.44 -15.67 -5.69
CA ALA A 253 -8.12 -16.00 -5.15
C ALA A 253 -8.22 -16.43 -3.67
N ILE A 254 -9.00 -15.72 -2.86
CA ILE A 254 -9.26 -16.08 -1.47
C ILE A 254 -9.94 -17.45 -1.40
N HIS A 255 -10.98 -17.71 -2.21
CA HIS A 255 -11.63 -19.01 -2.26
C HIS A 255 -10.67 -20.14 -2.66
N GLN A 256 -9.82 -19.90 -3.62
CA GLN A 256 -8.84 -20.89 -4.09
C GLN A 256 -7.82 -21.25 -3.02
N VAL A 257 -7.33 -20.28 -2.24
CA VAL A 257 -6.31 -20.51 -1.21
C VAL A 257 -6.92 -21.02 0.10
N PHE A 258 -8.04 -20.42 0.53
CA PHE A 258 -8.67 -20.72 1.81
C PHE A 258 -9.62 -21.91 1.76
N GLY A 259 -10.05 -22.34 0.59
CA GLY A 259 -10.95 -23.51 0.42
C GLY A 259 -12.21 -23.38 1.28
N ALA A 260 -12.46 -24.34 2.16
CA ALA A 260 -13.64 -24.34 3.02
C ALA A 260 -13.67 -23.15 4.00
N SER A 261 -12.51 -22.61 4.41
CA SER A 261 -12.44 -21.47 5.33
C SER A 261 -12.78 -20.13 4.68
N ALA A 262 -12.81 -20.04 3.35
CA ALA A 262 -13.03 -18.78 2.63
C ALA A 262 -14.38 -18.13 2.94
N SER A 263 -15.42 -18.94 3.19
CA SER A 263 -16.77 -18.46 3.52
C SER A 263 -16.94 -18.07 5.00
N THR A 264 -15.96 -18.35 5.85
CA THR A 264 -16.03 -18.12 7.30
C THR A 264 -14.99 -17.14 7.81
N VAL A 265 -13.81 -17.08 7.18
CA VAL A 265 -12.79 -16.11 7.57
C VAL A 265 -13.33 -14.69 7.41
N PRO A 266 -13.26 -13.85 8.47
CA PRO A 266 -13.71 -12.47 8.37
C PRO A 266 -12.86 -11.66 7.39
N VAL A 267 -13.50 -10.83 6.56
CA VAL A 267 -12.82 -9.98 5.58
C VAL A 267 -13.21 -8.53 5.81
N THR A 268 -12.21 -7.66 5.88
CA THR A 268 -12.39 -6.20 5.89
C THR A 268 -11.69 -5.59 4.69
N ALA A 269 -12.22 -4.47 4.19
CA ALA A 269 -11.62 -3.70 3.10
C ALA A 269 -11.51 -2.22 3.52
N PHE A 270 -10.34 -1.83 3.98
CA PHE A 270 -10.12 -0.50 4.56
C PHE A 270 -10.13 0.63 3.52
N LYS A 271 -10.01 0.31 2.22
CA LYS A 271 -10.23 1.29 1.13
C LYS A 271 -11.65 1.86 1.11
N SER A 272 -12.61 1.22 1.75
CA SER A 272 -13.92 1.81 1.99
C SER A 272 -13.87 3.10 2.82
N VAL A 273 -12.81 3.27 3.62
CA VAL A 273 -12.56 4.44 4.50
C VAL A 273 -11.63 5.45 3.85
N ILE A 274 -10.49 4.97 3.30
CA ILE A 274 -9.39 5.84 2.84
C ILE A 274 -9.34 6.04 1.32
N GLY A 275 -10.12 5.29 0.55
CA GLY A 275 -9.97 5.21 -0.90
C GLY A 275 -8.69 4.51 -1.32
N ASN A 276 -8.38 4.51 -2.63
CA ASN A 276 -7.14 3.98 -3.16
C ASN A 276 -6.05 5.08 -3.17
N SER A 277 -5.13 5.00 -2.24
CA SER A 277 -3.96 5.88 -2.14
C SER A 277 -2.74 5.38 -2.92
N GLY A 278 -2.87 4.28 -3.67
CA GLY A 278 -1.77 3.63 -4.36
C GLY A 278 -0.76 3.01 -3.38
N ALA A 279 0.50 3.41 -3.45
CA ALA A 279 1.57 2.82 -2.64
C ALA A 279 1.31 2.82 -1.12
N ALA A 280 0.54 3.79 -0.61
CA ALA A 280 0.26 3.89 0.82
C ALA A 280 -0.79 2.90 1.32
N CYS A 281 -1.56 2.23 0.45
CA CYS A 281 -2.66 1.37 0.86
C CYS A 281 -2.23 0.30 1.86
N GLY A 282 -1.25 -0.53 1.50
CA GLY A 282 -0.87 -1.69 2.31
C GLY A 282 -0.38 -1.33 3.71
N THR A 283 0.33 -0.21 3.88
CA THR A 283 0.80 0.24 5.20
C THR A 283 -0.33 0.82 6.04
N LEU A 284 -1.27 1.55 5.44
CA LEU A 284 -2.46 2.07 6.13
C LEU A 284 -3.40 0.95 6.55
N GLU A 285 -3.58 -0.06 5.70
CA GLU A 285 -4.39 -1.25 5.96
C GLU A 285 -3.79 -2.11 7.09
N LEU A 286 -2.46 -2.28 7.09
CA LEU A 286 -1.75 -2.93 8.19
C LEU A 286 -1.95 -2.16 9.50
N ALA A 287 -1.77 -0.84 9.49
CA ALA A 287 -1.97 0.00 10.66
C ALA A 287 -3.41 -0.11 11.22
N ALA A 288 -4.40 -0.09 10.33
CA ALA A 288 -5.81 -0.22 10.71
C ALA A 288 -6.10 -1.56 11.40
N SER A 289 -5.54 -2.66 10.88
CA SER A 289 -5.68 -3.99 11.49
C SER A 289 -4.97 -4.06 12.84
N LEU A 290 -3.72 -3.59 12.96
CA LEU A 290 -2.96 -3.60 14.22
C LEU A 290 -3.63 -2.76 15.31
N ILE A 291 -4.06 -1.53 14.99
CA ILE A 291 -4.75 -0.64 15.94
C ILE A 291 -6.10 -1.25 16.34
N GLY A 292 -6.86 -1.78 15.38
CA GLY A 292 -8.12 -2.46 15.68
C GLY A 292 -7.93 -3.62 16.65
N LEU A 293 -6.92 -4.46 16.43
CA LEU A 293 -6.61 -5.61 17.30
C LEU A 293 -6.17 -5.21 18.71
N GLN A 294 -5.50 -4.06 18.89
CA GLN A 294 -5.24 -3.51 20.23
C GLN A 294 -6.54 -3.21 21.00
N HIS A 295 -7.60 -2.86 20.28
CA HIS A 295 -8.94 -2.67 20.85
C HIS A 295 -9.82 -3.93 20.81
N GLY A 296 -9.25 -5.08 20.44
CA GLY A 296 -9.97 -6.35 20.35
C GLY A 296 -11.01 -6.40 19.24
N VAL A 297 -10.86 -5.61 18.18
CA VAL A 297 -11.80 -5.55 17.06
C VAL A 297 -11.10 -5.56 15.70
N VAL A 298 -11.83 -6.04 14.69
CA VAL A 298 -11.48 -5.84 13.27
C VAL A 298 -12.41 -4.76 12.70
N PRO A 299 -11.88 -3.72 12.03
CA PRO A 299 -12.69 -2.66 11.46
C PRO A 299 -13.70 -3.18 10.44
N ALA A 300 -14.90 -2.58 10.40
CA ALA A 300 -15.90 -2.90 9.40
C ALA A 300 -15.59 -2.25 8.05
N THR A 301 -15.97 -2.91 6.97
CA THR A 301 -16.03 -2.34 5.62
C THR A 301 -17.19 -1.38 5.54
N LEU A 302 -16.94 -0.12 5.21
CA LEU A 302 -18.00 0.86 5.04
C LEU A 302 -18.75 0.65 3.72
N ASN A 303 -19.99 1.12 3.69
CA ASN A 303 -20.86 1.15 2.50
C ASN A 303 -21.18 -0.23 1.89
N TYR A 304 -20.86 -1.32 2.58
CA TYR A 304 -21.27 -2.66 2.20
C TYR A 304 -22.69 -2.93 2.74
N SER A 305 -23.64 -3.18 1.85
CA SER A 305 -25.03 -3.40 2.19
C SER A 305 -25.67 -4.58 1.45
N THR A 306 -25.23 -4.82 0.23
CA THR A 306 -25.81 -5.82 -0.66
C THR A 306 -24.73 -6.80 -1.09
N PRO A 307 -24.81 -8.07 -0.63
CA PRO A 307 -23.88 -9.11 -1.05
C PRO A 307 -23.89 -9.33 -2.56
N ASP A 308 -22.71 -9.45 -3.16
CA ASP A 308 -22.54 -9.83 -4.55
C ASP A 308 -22.36 -11.36 -4.64
N ASN A 309 -23.14 -12.01 -5.51
CA ASN A 309 -23.05 -13.45 -5.71
C ASN A 309 -21.72 -13.92 -6.29
N ASP A 310 -21.02 -13.03 -6.99
CA ASP A 310 -19.71 -13.29 -7.58
C ASP A 310 -18.55 -13.03 -6.59
N CYS A 311 -18.82 -12.38 -5.43
CA CYS A 311 -17.87 -12.06 -4.38
C CYS A 311 -18.31 -12.60 -3.01
N ARG A 312 -18.55 -13.90 -2.89
CA ARG A 312 -19.09 -14.55 -1.69
C ARG A 312 -18.06 -14.67 -0.56
N LEU A 313 -17.73 -13.56 0.05
CA LEU A 313 -16.82 -13.48 1.21
C LEU A 313 -17.61 -13.11 2.48
N ASN A 314 -17.04 -13.43 3.64
CA ASN A 314 -17.59 -13.04 4.94
C ASN A 314 -17.16 -11.59 5.27
N ILE A 315 -17.76 -10.62 4.59
CA ILE A 315 -17.41 -9.20 4.75
C ILE A 315 -17.94 -8.68 6.09
N ILE A 316 -17.02 -8.13 6.91
CA ILE A 316 -17.38 -7.43 8.15
C ILE A 316 -18.02 -6.10 7.76
N HIS A 317 -19.24 -5.86 8.20
CA HIS A 317 -20.00 -4.64 7.89
C HIS A 317 -20.89 -4.19 9.05
N GLY A 318 -21.36 -2.95 8.99
CA GLY A 318 -22.16 -2.34 10.06
C GLY A 318 -21.31 -2.01 11.28
N GLU A 319 -21.06 -3.00 12.14
CA GLU A 319 -20.24 -2.82 13.35
C GLU A 319 -18.90 -3.55 13.22
N PRO A 320 -17.83 -3.05 13.89
CA PRO A 320 -16.57 -3.76 13.99
C PRO A 320 -16.74 -5.16 14.62
N LEU A 321 -16.03 -6.15 14.09
CA LEU A 321 -16.06 -7.51 14.60
C LEU A 321 -15.16 -7.65 15.84
N LYS A 322 -15.72 -8.06 16.97
CA LYS A 322 -14.92 -8.44 18.16
C LYS A 322 -14.17 -9.73 17.89
N THR A 323 -12.89 -9.78 18.23
CA THR A 323 -12.06 -10.97 18.02
C THR A 323 -10.95 -11.07 19.06
N ASP A 324 -10.63 -12.32 19.42
CA ASP A 324 -9.43 -12.67 20.20
C ASP A 324 -8.32 -13.23 19.30
N ASN A 325 -8.63 -13.56 18.04
CA ASN A 325 -7.63 -14.04 17.09
C ASN A 325 -6.87 -12.85 16.51
N LYS A 326 -5.59 -12.76 16.85
CA LYS A 326 -4.69 -11.67 16.49
C LYS A 326 -3.95 -11.88 15.17
N LEU A 327 -4.03 -13.08 14.58
CA LEU A 327 -3.33 -13.41 13.34
C LEU A 327 -4.14 -12.94 12.13
N PHE A 328 -3.50 -12.23 11.21
CA PHE A 328 -4.17 -11.73 10.03
C PHE A 328 -3.29 -11.70 8.78
N LEU A 329 -3.96 -11.64 7.64
CA LEU A 329 -3.38 -11.49 6.32
C LEU A 329 -3.78 -10.13 5.76
N THR A 330 -2.83 -9.36 5.21
CA THR A 330 -3.13 -8.19 4.37
C THR A 330 -2.60 -8.40 2.97
N VAL A 331 -3.36 -7.96 1.96
CA VAL A 331 -3.01 -8.17 0.54
C VAL A 331 -3.24 -6.92 -0.27
N ASN A 332 -2.35 -6.68 -1.23
CA ASN A 332 -2.55 -5.68 -2.26
C ASN A 332 -2.16 -6.23 -3.63
N VAL A 333 -2.83 -5.73 -4.65
CA VAL A 333 -2.56 -6.12 -6.04
C VAL A 333 -2.68 -4.92 -6.95
N THR A 334 -1.88 -4.89 -7.99
CA THR A 334 -1.89 -3.84 -9.00
C THR A 334 -2.67 -4.30 -10.24
N ALA A 335 -3.15 -3.35 -11.01
CA ALA A 335 -3.77 -3.62 -12.32
C ALA A 335 -2.80 -4.28 -13.33
N PHE A 336 -1.50 -4.37 -12.99
CA PHE A 336 -0.46 -4.95 -13.85
C PHE A 336 -0.09 -6.39 -13.45
N GLY A 337 -0.90 -7.05 -12.60
CA GLY A 337 -0.67 -8.44 -12.20
C GLY A 337 0.43 -8.63 -11.16
N GLN A 338 0.84 -7.59 -10.43
CA GLN A 338 1.76 -7.68 -9.31
C GLN A 338 0.95 -7.70 -8.00
N ALA A 339 1.03 -8.78 -7.25
CA ALA A 339 0.43 -8.93 -5.93
C ALA A 339 1.51 -8.98 -4.83
N ALA A 340 1.15 -8.50 -3.65
CA ALA A 340 1.93 -8.64 -2.43
C ALA A 340 1.01 -9.03 -1.27
N ALA A 341 1.47 -9.92 -0.41
CA ALA A 341 0.78 -10.42 0.76
C ALA A 341 1.70 -10.41 1.98
N LEU A 342 1.15 -10.12 3.15
CA LEU A 342 1.87 -10.07 4.41
C LEU A 342 1.03 -10.71 5.50
N VAL A 343 1.65 -11.61 6.29
CA VAL A 343 1.05 -12.22 7.48
C VAL A 343 1.62 -11.53 8.71
N ALA A 344 0.74 -11.07 9.58
CA ALA A 344 1.09 -10.39 10.82
C ALA A 344 0.24 -10.88 12.00
N CYS A 345 0.75 -10.64 13.20
CA CYS A 345 0.04 -10.91 14.45
C CYS A 345 0.03 -9.64 15.30
N GLY A 346 -1.15 -9.20 15.74
CA GLY A 346 -1.30 -8.13 16.73
C GLY A 346 -0.89 -8.56 18.13
N VAL A 347 -0.79 -7.62 19.07
CA VAL A 347 -0.55 -7.88 20.50
C VAL A 347 -1.84 -7.92 21.30
#